data_fc3f92eec40e9e76eddd92dba6980af5
#
_entry.id   fc3f92eec40e9e76eddd92dba6980af5
#
_cell.length_a   1.000
_cell.length_b   1.000
_cell.length_c   1.000
_cell.angle_alpha   90.00
_cell.angle_beta   90.00
_cell.angle_gamma   90.00
#
_symmetry.space_group_name_H-M   'P 1'
#
loop_
_entity.id
_entity.type
_entity.pdbx_description
1 polymer ?
#
loop_
_entity_poly.entity_id
_entity_poly.type
_entity_poly.pdbx_seq_one_letter_code
_entity_poly.pdbx_strand_id
1 'polypeptide(L)'
;MVPLPKPFLSRLLEVREVLMFSFDFELLEQPLEPAAYTTPSPWLPAFTLPGVSAEVIGRDAMGGVYVAYQASSNGGVCCLHLDTRGHVVLLGDSLQEAVALLVALPYWHELLLESDSVGLEAMREHAEALERDVCDDLPALPEARDYLRSFLSLPELIDPVARLCELTAEADAVTVLSPHGWRYEAPVVRARRASEPPPLAKTNAAS
;
A
#
# COMPACT_ATOMS: atom_id res chain seq x y z
N MET A 1 11.68 4.26 18.10
CA MET A 1 10.23 4.21 18.37
C MET A 1 9.57 5.31 17.57
N VAL A 2 8.65 4.96 16.70
CA VAL A 2 7.88 5.91 15.87
C VAL A 2 6.86 6.62 16.77
N PRO A 3 6.71 7.95 16.70
CA PRO A 3 5.68 8.66 17.46
C PRO A 3 4.28 8.42 16.84
N LEU A 4 3.80 7.19 16.90
CA LEU A 4 2.49 6.83 16.38
C LEU A 4 1.37 7.66 17.04
N PRO A 5 0.35 8.10 16.28
CA PRO A 5 -0.77 8.88 16.82
C PRO A 5 -1.64 7.99 17.71
N LYS A 6 -1.30 7.93 19.01
CA LYS A 6 -1.97 7.08 20.00
C LYS A 6 -3.51 7.14 19.97
N PRO A 7 -4.15 8.31 19.86
CA PRO A 7 -5.61 8.34 19.79
C PRO A 7 -6.18 7.64 18.55
N PHE A 8 -5.48 7.74 17.41
CA PHE A 8 -5.90 7.07 16.19
C PHE A 8 -5.68 5.57 16.25
N LEU A 9 -4.53 5.11 16.78
CA LEU A 9 -4.28 3.68 16.99
C LEU A 9 -5.29 3.03 17.93
N SER A 10 -5.67 3.72 19.02
CA SER A 10 -6.70 3.21 19.93
C SER A 10 -8.03 2.98 19.19
N ARG A 11 -8.42 3.91 18.32
CA ARG A 11 -9.64 3.78 17.51
C ARG A 11 -9.52 2.68 16.45
N LEU A 12 -8.34 2.50 15.85
CA LEU A 12 -8.09 1.36 14.93
C LEU A 12 -8.26 0.01 15.64
N LEU A 13 -7.77 -0.10 16.88
CA LEU A 13 -7.94 -1.32 17.68
C LEU A 13 -9.40 -1.64 17.99
N GLU A 14 -10.25 -0.63 18.15
CA GLU A 14 -11.71 -0.82 18.37
C GLU A 14 -12.42 -1.41 17.15
N VAL A 15 -11.89 -1.19 15.94
CA VAL A 15 -12.47 -1.66 14.67
C VAL A 15 -11.61 -2.72 13.96
N ARG A 16 -10.65 -3.32 14.68
CA ARG A 16 -9.66 -4.25 14.10
C ARG A 16 -10.28 -5.45 13.37
N GLU A 17 -11.41 -5.95 13.85
CA GLU A 17 -12.11 -7.07 13.21
C GLU A 17 -12.68 -6.66 11.84
N VAL A 18 -13.27 -5.47 11.75
CA VAL A 18 -13.77 -4.95 10.47
C VAL A 18 -12.62 -4.73 9.49
N LEU A 19 -11.50 -4.18 9.97
CA LEU A 19 -10.30 -3.98 9.13
C LEU A 19 -9.74 -5.31 8.63
N MET A 20 -9.67 -6.31 9.49
CA MET A 20 -9.15 -7.64 9.13
C MET A 20 -10.06 -8.35 8.12
N PHE A 21 -11.37 -8.40 8.37
CA PHE A 21 -12.27 -9.22 7.55
C PHE A 21 -12.70 -8.55 6.24
N SER A 22 -12.73 -7.22 6.19
CA SER A 22 -13.23 -6.50 5.01
C SER A 22 -12.14 -5.81 4.19
N PHE A 23 -10.95 -5.62 4.77
CA PHE A 23 -9.88 -4.82 4.14
C PHE A 23 -8.49 -5.48 4.22
N ASP A 24 -8.44 -6.74 4.60
CA ASP A 24 -7.19 -7.52 4.71
C ASP A 24 -6.09 -6.81 5.51
N PHE A 25 -6.50 -6.13 6.59
CA PHE A 25 -5.58 -5.43 7.47
C PHE A 25 -5.71 -5.92 8.91
N GLU A 26 -4.90 -6.91 9.28
CA GLU A 26 -4.81 -7.41 10.65
C GLU A 26 -3.88 -6.52 11.46
N LEU A 27 -4.45 -5.65 12.28
CA LEU A 27 -3.70 -4.74 13.14
C LEU A 27 -3.06 -5.50 14.32
N LEU A 28 -1.77 -5.28 14.58
CA LEU A 28 -1.08 -5.81 15.74
C LEU A 28 -1.53 -5.09 17.03
N GLU A 29 -1.73 -5.83 18.11
CA GLU A 29 -2.07 -5.23 19.42
C GLU A 29 -0.98 -4.29 19.93
N GLN A 30 0.26 -4.61 19.61
CA GLN A 30 1.42 -3.77 19.91
C GLN A 30 2.32 -3.70 18.67
N PRO A 31 2.67 -2.48 18.23
CA PRO A 31 3.66 -2.29 17.18
C PRO A 31 5.01 -2.90 17.59
N LEU A 32 5.70 -3.48 16.61
CA LEU A 32 6.98 -4.16 16.82
C LEU A 32 8.08 -3.51 15.96
N GLU A 33 9.30 -3.45 16.50
CA GLU A 33 10.46 -3.11 15.68
C GLU A 33 10.62 -4.15 14.56
N PRO A 34 10.99 -3.73 13.32
CA PRO A 34 11.15 -4.67 12.20
C PRO A 34 12.09 -5.85 12.51
N ALA A 35 13.16 -5.62 13.27
CA ALA A 35 14.10 -6.67 13.69
C ALA A 35 13.50 -7.66 14.71
N ALA A 36 12.49 -7.25 15.47
CA ALA A 36 11.79 -8.08 16.44
C ALA A 36 10.60 -8.83 15.84
N TYR A 37 10.17 -8.43 14.64
CA TYR A 37 9.05 -9.06 13.94
C TYR A 37 9.52 -10.40 13.36
N THR A 38 9.08 -11.48 13.98
CA THR A 38 9.23 -12.83 13.43
C THR A 38 7.95 -13.18 12.68
N THR A 39 8.03 -13.21 11.37
CA THR A 39 6.89 -13.59 10.55
C THR A 39 6.48 -15.03 10.80
N PRO A 40 5.18 -15.34 10.89
CA PRO A 40 4.71 -16.72 10.78
C PRO A 40 5.00 -17.30 9.37
N SER A 41 5.19 -16.41 8.40
CA SER A 41 5.49 -16.78 7.02
C SER A 41 7.00 -16.88 6.81
N PRO A 42 7.50 -18.02 6.33
CA PRO A 42 8.92 -18.17 5.97
C PRO A 42 9.29 -17.33 4.73
N TRP A 43 8.32 -16.66 4.10
CA TRP A 43 8.48 -15.98 2.82
C TRP A 43 8.78 -14.48 2.95
N LEU A 44 8.46 -13.84 4.10
CA LEU A 44 8.90 -12.48 4.35
C LEU A 44 10.18 -12.50 5.19
N PRO A 45 11.35 -12.30 4.61
CA PRO A 45 12.58 -12.19 5.39
C PRO A 45 12.52 -10.96 6.30
N ALA A 46 13.25 -10.99 7.41
CA ALA A 46 13.48 -9.81 8.21
C ALA A 46 13.93 -8.66 7.31
N PHE A 47 13.54 -7.45 7.63
CA PHE A 47 13.87 -6.27 6.82
C PHE A 47 14.34 -5.11 7.71
N THR A 48 14.99 -4.14 7.11
CA THR A 48 15.43 -2.91 7.78
C THR A 48 15.14 -1.70 6.91
N LEU A 49 14.88 -0.57 7.56
CA LEU A 49 14.80 0.75 6.93
C LEU A 49 15.98 1.58 7.44
N PRO A 50 17.11 1.63 6.71
CA PRO A 50 18.33 2.29 7.18
C PRO A 50 18.12 3.78 7.45
N GLY A 51 18.50 4.24 8.63
CA GLY A 51 18.40 5.64 9.01
C GLY A 51 17.00 6.13 9.35
N VAL A 52 16.01 5.24 9.40
CA VAL A 52 14.61 5.60 9.66
C VAL A 52 14.09 4.80 10.85
N SER A 53 13.36 5.47 11.75
CA SER A 53 12.61 4.78 12.81
C SER A 53 11.36 4.16 12.19
N ALA A 54 11.15 2.87 12.37
CA ALA A 54 10.03 2.13 11.79
C ALA A 54 9.46 1.10 12.78
N GLU A 55 8.17 0.83 12.67
CA GLU A 55 7.45 -0.17 13.46
C GLU A 55 6.47 -0.94 12.56
N VAL A 56 6.44 -2.26 12.71
CA VAL A 56 5.41 -3.10 12.09
C VAL A 56 4.12 -2.92 12.87
N ILE A 57 3.07 -2.50 12.20
CA ILE A 57 1.77 -2.19 12.81
C ILE A 57 0.67 -3.19 12.44
N GLY A 58 0.88 -3.97 11.39
CA GLY A 58 -0.13 -4.93 10.91
C GLY A 58 0.45 -5.88 9.88
N ARG A 59 -0.42 -6.80 9.44
CA ARG A 59 -0.12 -7.77 8.38
C ARG A 59 -1.36 -8.02 7.52
N ASP A 60 -1.15 -8.60 6.33
CA ASP A 60 -2.20 -9.13 5.47
C ASP A 60 -2.28 -10.66 5.55
N ALA A 61 -3.30 -11.26 4.92
CA ALA A 61 -3.50 -12.70 4.87
C ALA A 61 -2.44 -13.42 4.00
N MET A 62 -1.78 -12.69 3.09
CA MET A 62 -0.74 -13.24 2.20
C MET A 62 0.65 -13.26 2.85
N GLY A 63 0.76 -12.75 4.08
CA GLY A 63 1.99 -12.68 4.86
C GLY A 63 2.84 -11.45 4.61
N GLY A 64 2.31 -10.45 3.91
CA GLY A 64 2.88 -9.11 3.83
C GLY A 64 2.71 -8.35 5.15
N VAL A 65 3.39 -7.22 5.30
CA VAL A 65 3.36 -6.42 6.52
C VAL A 65 3.16 -4.94 6.25
N TYR A 66 2.40 -4.31 7.14
CA TYR A 66 2.22 -2.87 7.18
C TYR A 66 3.20 -2.26 8.16
N VAL A 67 3.96 -1.29 7.69
CA VAL A 67 5.06 -0.65 8.43
C VAL A 67 4.80 0.84 8.53
N ALA A 68 4.68 1.35 9.75
CA ALA A 68 4.70 2.77 10.01
C ALA A 68 6.15 3.24 10.18
N TYR A 69 6.52 4.33 9.54
CA TYR A 69 7.87 4.91 9.67
C TYR A 69 7.82 6.43 9.73
N GLN A 70 8.81 7.03 10.38
CA GLN A 70 8.92 8.48 10.46
C GLN A 70 9.69 9.01 9.26
N ALA A 71 9.01 9.77 8.39
CA ALA A 71 9.66 10.39 7.25
C ALA A 71 10.61 11.51 7.69
N SER A 72 11.82 11.49 7.13
CA SER A 72 12.84 12.51 7.46
C SER A 72 12.49 13.90 6.94
N SER A 73 11.66 13.99 5.90
CA SER A 73 11.36 15.25 5.20
C SER A 73 10.36 16.16 5.92
N ASN A 74 9.36 15.57 6.58
CA ASN A 74 8.26 16.33 7.20
C ASN A 74 7.97 15.94 8.66
N GLY A 75 8.69 14.92 9.18
CA GLY A 75 8.43 14.37 10.51
C GLY A 75 7.10 13.64 10.65
N GLY A 76 6.36 13.46 9.56
CA GLY A 76 5.11 12.72 9.51
C GLY A 76 5.35 11.22 9.67
N VAL A 77 4.29 10.49 10.02
CA VAL A 77 4.31 9.02 10.12
C VAL A 77 3.65 8.46 8.87
N CYS A 78 4.46 8.03 7.92
CA CYS A 78 4.02 7.39 6.69
C CYS A 78 3.77 5.89 6.91
N CYS A 79 3.04 5.25 6.01
CA CYS A 79 2.76 3.83 6.04
C CYS A 79 3.21 3.17 4.75
N LEU A 80 4.02 2.11 4.89
CA LEU A 80 4.43 1.22 3.81
C LEU A 80 3.75 -0.13 3.94
N HIS A 81 3.59 -0.81 2.82
CA HIS A 81 3.36 -2.24 2.77
C HIS A 81 4.55 -2.94 2.11
N LEU A 82 4.95 -4.07 2.68
CA LEU A 82 5.99 -4.95 2.13
C LEU A 82 5.36 -6.31 1.86
N ASP A 83 5.41 -6.75 0.63
CA ASP A 83 4.89 -8.06 0.26
C ASP A 83 5.97 -9.17 0.33
N THR A 84 5.53 -10.41 0.25
CA THR A 84 6.40 -11.59 0.26
C THR A 84 7.18 -11.79 -1.05
N ARG A 85 6.90 -11.01 -2.09
CA ARG A 85 7.58 -11.04 -3.40
C ARG A 85 8.74 -10.06 -3.47
N GLY A 86 8.88 -9.21 -2.45
CA GLY A 86 9.96 -8.22 -2.39
C GLY A 86 9.55 -6.84 -2.89
N HIS A 87 8.24 -6.58 -3.02
CA HIS A 87 7.77 -5.25 -3.37
C HIS A 87 7.54 -4.39 -2.13
N VAL A 88 7.73 -3.09 -2.30
CA VAL A 88 7.40 -2.06 -1.34
C VAL A 88 6.40 -1.08 -1.95
N VAL A 89 5.32 -0.79 -1.24
CA VAL A 89 4.30 0.18 -1.67
C VAL A 89 4.12 1.20 -0.55
N LEU A 90 4.22 2.48 -0.87
CA LEU A 90 3.82 3.55 0.03
C LEU A 90 2.28 3.65 -0.03
N LEU A 91 1.63 3.57 1.12
CA LEU A 91 0.16 3.62 1.21
C LEU A 91 -0.36 4.99 1.66
N GLY A 92 0.48 5.84 2.20
CA GLY A 92 0.09 7.18 2.61
C GLY A 92 1.20 7.96 3.31
N ASP A 93 1.12 9.27 3.22
CA ASP A 93 1.99 10.22 3.93
C ASP A 93 1.59 10.39 5.39
N SER A 94 0.49 9.76 5.78
CA SER A 94 0.03 9.63 7.16
C SER A 94 -0.66 8.28 7.35
N LEU A 95 -0.72 7.81 8.60
CA LEU A 95 -1.44 6.57 8.92
C LEU A 95 -2.94 6.67 8.61
N GLN A 96 -3.54 7.87 8.79
CA GLN A 96 -4.93 8.11 8.44
C GLN A 96 -5.17 7.99 6.93
N GLU A 97 -4.28 8.55 6.12
CA GLU A 97 -4.37 8.44 4.66
C GLU A 97 -4.19 7.01 4.19
N ALA A 98 -3.22 6.29 4.75
CA ALA A 98 -3.02 4.87 4.42
C ALA A 98 -4.29 4.04 4.70
N VAL A 99 -4.89 4.21 5.88
CA VAL A 99 -6.15 3.53 6.21
C VAL A 99 -7.28 3.99 5.29
N ALA A 100 -7.35 5.28 4.94
CA ALA A 100 -8.34 5.78 3.97
C ALA A 100 -8.19 5.13 2.60
N LEU A 101 -6.95 4.92 2.15
CA LEU A 101 -6.65 4.24 0.89
C LEU A 101 -7.05 2.76 0.92
N LEU A 102 -6.71 2.03 1.99
CA LEU A 102 -7.12 0.63 2.17
C LEU A 102 -8.65 0.49 2.19
N VAL A 103 -9.34 1.39 2.88
CA VAL A 103 -10.81 1.42 2.93
C VAL A 103 -11.42 1.79 1.58
N ALA A 104 -10.79 2.66 0.80
CA ALA A 104 -11.25 3.02 -0.54
C ALA A 104 -11.02 1.93 -1.58
N LEU A 105 -9.88 1.24 -1.51
CA LEU A 105 -9.42 0.24 -2.47
C LEU A 105 -9.03 -1.06 -1.73
N PRO A 106 -9.97 -1.88 -1.24
CA PRO A 106 -9.64 -3.12 -0.53
C PRO A 106 -8.90 -4.14 -1.42
N TYR A 107 -8.96 -3.96 -2.73
CA TYR A 107 -8.31 -4.76 -3.78
C TYR A 107 -7.05 -4.08 -4.36
N TRP A 108 -6.43 -3.17 -3.63
CA TRP A 108 -5.28 -2.40 -4.11
C TRP A 108 -4.09 -3.29 -4.54
N HIS A 109 -3.94 -4.47 -3.93
CA HIS A 109 -2.91 -5.44 -4.29
C HIS A 109 -3.12 -5.97 -5.71
N GLU A 110 -4.33 -6.46 -6.00
CA GLU A 110 -4.73 -6.97 -7.31
C GLU A 110 -4.59 -5.86 -8.36
N LEU A 111 -5.04 -4.67 -8.01
CA LEU A 111 -4.95 -3.50 -8.90
C LEU A 111 -3.50 -3.18 -9.30
N LEU A 112 -2.52 -3.33 -8.40
CA LEU A 112 -1.11 -3.10 -8.72
C LEU A 112 -0.45 -4.29 -9.44
N LEU A 113 -0.80 -5.53 -9.09
CA LEU A 113 -0.13 -6.73 -9.59
C LEU A 113 -0.65 -7.16 -10.96
N GLU A 114 -1.94 -6.96 -11.21
CA GLU A 114 -2.59 -7.36 -12.47
C GLU A 114 -2.61 -6.24 -13.51
N SER A 115 -2.16 -5.04 -13.13
CA SER A 115 -2.16 -3.93 -14.06
C SER A 115 -1.02 -4.04 -15.09
N ASP A 116 -1.16 -4.94 -16.07
CA ASP A 116 -0.56 -4.75 -17.41
C ASP A 116 -1.13 -3.48 -18.08
N SER A 117 -1.94 -2.74 -17.36
CA SER A 117 -2.71 -1.58 -17.77
C SER A 117 -1.78 -0.41 -18.09
N VAL A 118 -1.79 0.00 -19.33
CA VAL A 118 -1.03 1.16 -19.80
C VAL A 118 -1.84 2.42 -19.54
N GLY A 119 -1.64 3.04 -18.35
CA GLY A 119 -2.17 4.36 -18.03
C GLY A 119 -3.26 4.37 -16.95
N LEU A 120 -3.48 5.55 -16.39
CA LEU A 120 -4.37 5.77 -15.24
C LEU A 120 -5.84 5.42 -15.54
N GLU A 121 -6.33 5.71 -16.77
CA GLU A 121 -7.72 5.38 -17.16
C GLU A 121 -7.95 3.86 -17.17
N ALA A 122 -7.02 3.09 -17.74
CA ALA A 122 -7.15 1.64 -17.70
C ALA A 122 -7.10 1.07 -16.29
N MET A 123 -6.32 1.69 -15.39
CA MET A 123 -6.33 1.32 -13.97
C MET A 123 -7.66 1.66 -13.28
N ARG A 124 -8.31 2.78 -13.64
CA ARG A 124 -9.64 3.11 -13.13
C ARG A 124 -10.70 2.12 -13.60
N GLU A 125 -10.69 1.77 -14.90
CA GLU A 125 -11.59 0.75 -15.44
C GLU A 125 -11.40 -0.60 -14.75
N HIS A 126 -10.14 -0.99 -14.49
CA HIS A 126 -9.82 -2.22 -13.76
C HIS A 126 -10.30 -2.14 -12.31
N ALA A 127 -10.08 -1.01 -11.63
CA ALA A 127 -10.58 -0.78 -10.27
C ALA A 127 -12.11 -0.89 -10.18
N GLU A 128 -12.85 -0.37 -11.18
CA GLU A 128 -14.31 -0.49 -11.25
C GLU A 128 -14.76 -1.96 -11.44
N ALA A 129 -13.99 -2.76 -12.14
CA ALA A 129 -14.26 -4.19 -12.28
C ALA A 129 -14.04 -4.92 -10.97
N LEU A 130 -12.89 -4.72 -10.33
CA LEU A 130 -12.55 -5.30 -9.03
C LEU A 130 -13.55 -4.88 -7.94
N GLU A 131 -13.98 -3.61 -7.93
CA GLU A 131 -15.00 -3.12 -6.99
C GLU A 131 -16.31 -3.90 -7.10
N ARG A 132 -16.76 -4.18 -8.31
CA ARG A 132 -17.99 -4.97 -8.52
C ARG A 132 -17.83 -6.39 -8.01
N ASP A 133 -16.71 -7.05 -8.36
CA ASP A 133 -16.43 -8.43 -7.96
C ASP A 133 -16.35 -8.55 -6.43
N VAL A 134 -15.63 -7.63 -5.77
CA VAL A 134 -15.50 -7.62 -4.31
C VAL A 134 -16.83 -7.30 -3.61
N CYS A 135 -17.65 -6.39 -4.15
CA CYS A 135 -18.97 -6.10 -3.59
C CYS A 135 -19.95 -7.25 -3.77
N ASP A 136 -19.83 -8.03 -4.84
CA ASP A 136 -20.62 -9.25 -5.04
C ASP A 136 -20.25 -10.34 -4.02
N ASP A 137 -18.96 -10.48 -3.72
CA ASP A 137 -18.45 -11.45 -2.73
C ASP A 137 -18.68 -10.98 -1.27
N LEU A 138 -18.62 -9.68 -1.03
CA LEU A 138 -18.76 -9.05 0.30
C LEU A 138 -19.86 -7.96 0.26
N PRO A 139 -21.14 -8.31 0.25
CA PRO A 139 -22.25 -7.34 0.13
C PRO A 139 -22.29 -6.29 1.25
N ALA A 140 -21.69 -6.58 2.41
CA ALA A 140 -21.60 -5.65 3.54
C ALA A 140 -20.43 -4.65 3.42
N LEU A 141 -19.59 -4.74 2.39
CA LEU A 141 -18.42 -3.89 2.22
C LEU A 141 -18.75 -2.38 2.15
N PRO A 142 -19.78 -1.93 1.41
CA PRO A 142 -20.13 -0.51 1.38
C PRO A 142 -20.48 0.04 2.77
N GLU A 143 -21.25 -0.71 3.56
CA GLU A 143 -21.62 -0.32 4.93
C GLU A 143 -20.42 -0.29 5.86
N ALA A 144 -19.53 -1.28 5.76
CA ALA A 144 -18.28 -1.33 6.52
C ALA A 144 -17.39 -0.14 6.18
N ARG A 145 -17.30 0.24 4.91
CA ARG A 145 -16.56 1.40 4.41
C ARG A 145 -17.08 2.72 4.99
N ASP A 146 -18.39 2.93 4.94
CA ASP A 146 -19.02 4.14 5.47
C ASP A 146 -18.87 4.23 7.00
N TYR A 147 -19.03 3.10 7.68
CA TYR A 147 -18.78 3.02 9.11
C TYR A 147 -17.35 3.41 9.48
N LEU A 148 -16.35 2.81 8.82
CA LEU A 148 -14.94 3.11 9.11
C LEU A 148 -14.57 4.56 8.78
N ARG A 149 -15.04 5.10 7.65
CA ARG A 149 -14.81 6.51 7.28
C ARG A 149 -15.33 7.46 8.36
N SER A 150 -16.54 7.23 8.81
CA SER A 150 -17.16 8.04 9.85
C SER A 150 -16.49 7.85 11.21
N PHE A 151 -16.35 6.60 11.67
CA PHE A 151 -15.80 6.29 12.98
C PHE A 151 -14.37 6.76 13.14
N LEU A 152 -13.50 6.51 12.17
CA LEU A 152 -12.09 6.91 12.21
C LEU A 152 -11.85 8.35 11.77
N SER A 153 -12.87 9.05 11.24
CA SER A 153 -12.74 10.37 10.63
C SER A 153 -11.64 10.41 9.55
N LEU A 154 -11.72 9.43 8.63
CA LEU A 154 -10.73 9.31 7.57
C LEU A 154 -10.81 10.46 6.58
N PRO A 155 -9.68 10.90 6.00
CA PRO A 155 -9.70 11.89 4.94
C PRO A 155 -10.43 11.35 3.71
N GLU A 156 -11.12 12.22 3.00
CA GLU A 156 -11.72 11.89 1.70
C GLU A 156 -10.63 11.87 0.62
N LEU A 157 -10.57 10.77 -0.12
CA LEU A 157 -9.70 10.63 -1.28
C LEU A 157 -10.53 10.87 -2.54
N ILE A 158 -10.28 11.96 -3.25
CA ILE A 158 -11.03 12.35 -4.46
C ILE A 158 -10.85 11.29 -5.56
N ASP A 159 -9.62 10.83 -5.75
CA ASP A 159 -9.25 9.80 -6.73
C ASP A 159 -8.26 8.83 -6.09
N PRO A 160 -8.74 7.78 -5.42
CA PRO A 160 -7.87 6.85 -4.72
C PRO A 160 -6.95 6.05 -5.66
N VAL A 161 -7.37 5.80 -6.92
CA VAL A 161 -6.53 5.10 -7.91
C VAL A 161 -5.36 5.97 -8.33
N ALA A 162 -5.60 7.24 -8.65
CA ALA A 162 -4.52 8.18 -8.97
C ALA A 162 -3.56 8.33 -7.78
N ARG A 163 -4.11 8.44 -6.56
CA ARG A 163 -3.29 8.56 -5.36
C ARG A 163 -2.42 7.32 -5.10
N LEU A 164 -2.95 6.12 -5.30
CA LEU A 164 -2.19 4.87 -5.21
C LEU A 164 -1.02 4.87 -6.22
N CYS A 165 -1.24 5.30 -7.46
CA CYS A 165 -0.19 5.40 -8.47
C CYS A 165 0.92 6.39 -8.07
N GLU A 166 0.55 7.56 -7.56
CA GLU A 166 1.49 8.57 -7.05
C GLU A 166 2.35 8.01 -5.92
N LEU A 167 1.72 7.45 -4.90
CA LEU A 167 2.38 6.86 -3.74
C LEU A 167 3.31 5.70 -4.14
N THR A 168 2.89 4.86 -5.09
CA THR A 168 3.73 3.77 -5.60
C THR A 168 4.99 4.29 -6.30
N ALA A 169 4.87 5.37 -7.07
CA ALA A 169 6.02 6.01 -7.70
C ALA A 169 6.96 6.68 -6.67
N GLU A 170 6.43 7.15 -5.55
CA GLU A 170 7.20 7.74 -4.45
C GLU A 170 7.87 6.69 -3.56
N ALA A 171 7.42 5.43 -3.56
CA ALA A 171 7.96 4.36 -2.75
C ALA A 171 9.45 4.10 -3.01
N ASP A 172 9.95 4.38 -4.21
CA ASP A 172 11.38 4.28 -4.55
C ASP A 172 12.28 5.23 -3.75
N ALA A 173 11.72 6.28 -3.15
CA ALA A 173 12.46 7.18 -2.26
C ALA A 173 12.79 6.53 -0.91
N VAL A 174 12.09 5.45 -0.54
CA VAL A 174 12.31 4.73 0.70
C VAL A 174 13.18 3.50 0.43
N THR A 175 14.31 3.41 1.11
CA THR A 175 15.17 2.23 1.01
C THR A 175 14.78 1.20 2.06
N VAL A 176 14.28 0.06 1.60
CA VAL A 176 14.02 -1.12 2.43
C VAL A 176 14.97 -2.22 2.02
N LEU A 177 15.67 -2.81 2.97
CA LEU A 177 16.67 -3.86 2.73
C LEU A 177 16.32 -5.15 3.46
N SER A 178 16.51 -6.28 2.78
CA SER A 178 16.52 -7.60 3.43
C SER A 178 17.81 -7.78 4.26
N PRO A 179 17.92 -8.80 5.13
CA PRO A 179 19.14 -9.11 5.87
C PRO A 179 20.32 -9.42 4.98
N HIS A 180 20.08 -9.83 3.74
CA HIS A 180 21.11 -10.13 2.74
C HIS A 180 21.50 -8.91 1.90
N GLY A 181 20.97 -7.71 2.23
CA GLY A 181 21.22 -6.48 1.49
C GLY A 181 20.45 -6.32 0.18
N TRP A 182 19.48 -7.19 -0.11
CA TRP A 182 18.60 -7.04 -1.26
C TRP A 182 17.63 -5.92 -1.00
N ARG A 183 17.45 -5.04 -1.99
CA ARG A 183 16.50 -3.94 -1.92
C ARG A 183 15.11 -4.42 -2.32
N TYR A 184 14.10 -4.03 -1.55
CA TYR A 184 12.71 -4.10 -1.96
C TYR A 184 12.44 -3.01 -3.02
N GLU A 185 11.68 -3.34 -4.03
CA GLU A 185 11.42 -2.46 -5.16
C GLU A 185 9.92 -2.11 -5.21
N ALA A 186 9.60 -0.91 -5.69
CA ALA A 186 8.21 -0.58 -6.00
C ALA A 186 7.71 -1.47 -7.15
N PRO A 187 6.46 -1.95 -7.12
CA PRO A 187 5.88 -2.64 -8.26
C PRO A 187 5.91 -1.72 -9.48
N VAL A 188 6.30 -2.26 -10.62
CA VAL A 188 6.40 -1.48 -11.86
C VAL A 188 4.99 -1.19 -12.36
N VAL A 189 4.38 -0.12 -11.87
CA VAL A 189 3.20 0.46 -12.51
C VAL A 189 3.67 1.07 -13.82
N ARG A 190 3.43 0.39 -14.93
CA ARG A 190 3.74 0.88 -16.28
C ARG A 190 2.77 1.98 -16.71
N ALA A 191 2.60 3.00 -15.89
CA ALA A 191 2.05 4.26 -16.34
C ALA A 191 3.07 4.86 -17.30
N ARG A 192 3.06 4.43 -18.57
CA ARG A 192 3.80 5.14 -19.62
C ARG A 192 3.35 6.58 -19.54
N ARG A 193 4.30 7.46 -19.17
CA ARG A 193 4.13 8.91 -19.40
C ARG A 193 3.65 9.06 -20.84
N ALA A 194 2.51 9.71 -21.01
CA ALA A 194 1.87 9.98 -22.30
C ALA A 194 2.71 10.95 -23.18
N SER A 195 4.03 10.95 -23.07
CA SER A 195 4.94 11.89 -23.70
C SER A 195 6.14 11.26 -24.42
N GLU A 196 6.23 9.94 -24.54
CA GLU A 196 7.24 9.39 -25.46
C GLU A 196 6.56 9.04 -26.80
N PRO A 197 6.88 9.79 -27.87
CA PRO A 197 6.42 9.42 -29.22
C PRO A 197 6.97 8.03 -29.58
N PRO A 198 6.22 7.19 -30.30
CA PRO A 198 6.68 5.87 -30.70
C PRO A 198 8.03 5.99 -31.43
N PRO A 199 8.97 5.07 -31.19
CA PRO A 199 10.25 5.09 -31.87
C PRO A 199 9.99 5.06 -33.38
N LEU A 200 10.52 6.09 -34.07
CA LEU A 200 10.46 6.21 -35.52
C LEU A 200 10.96 4.89 -36.14
N ALA A 201 10.08 4.22 -36.87
CA ALA A 201 10.44 3.04 -37.64
C ALA A 201 11.64 3.37 -38.51
N LYS A 202 12.78 2.72 -38.29
CA LYS A 202 13.93 2.83 -39.15
C LYS A 202 13.52 2.29 -40.53
N THR A 203 13.27 3.20 -41.45
CA THR A 203 13.12 2.87 -42.87
C THR A 203 14.46 2.30 -43.34
N ASN A 204 14.53 0.98 -43.49
CA ASN A 204 15.62 0.36 -44.22
C ASN A 204 15.51 0.81 -45.70
N ALA A 205 16.30 1.82 -46.07
CA ALA A 205 16.58 2.08 -47.44
C ALA A 205 17.59 1.02 -47.91
N ALA A 206 17.08 0.02 -48.62
CA ALA A 206 17.90 -0.89 -49.39
C ALA A 206 18.35 -0.15 -50.65
N SER A 207 19.65 -0.11 -50.86
CA SER A 207 20.28 0.15 -52.18
C SER A 207 21.22 -0.99 -52.44
#